data_083a5a778dfaa5e65b7a2d57dd88c9ff
#
_entry.id   083a5a778dfaa5e65b7a2d57dd88c9ff
#
_cell.length_a   1.000
_cell.length_b   1.000
_cell.length_c   1.000
_cell.angle_alpha   90.00
_cell.angle_beta   90.00
_cell.angle_gamma   90.00
#
_symmetry.space_group_name_H-M   'P 1'
#
loop_
_entity.id
_entity.type
_entity.pdbx_description
1 polymer ?
#
loop_
_entity_poly.entity_id
_entity_poly.type
_entity_poly.pdbx_seq_one_letter_code
_entity_poly.pdbx_strand_id
1 'polypeptide(L)'
;MSTGFDGERLQRVTELCDRYVNDNKFPCAQIQISHRGKVVLRHTAGKADMETGRDLHENAIFRIYSMTKPLTSIALMQLYEKGLFLLEDKVDKFLPEFSDPQVLIGGSYLNPVLRPAQTPL
;
A
#
# COMPACT_ATOMS: atom_id res chain seq x y z
N MET A 1 -9.10 -4.43 31.92
CA MET A 1 -9.43 -3.07 31.45
C MET A 1 -10.21 -3.23 30.15
N SER A 2 -11.39 -2.61 30.07
CA SER A 2 -12.21 -2.62 28.84
C SER A 2 -11.41 -2.03 27.69
N THR A 3 -11.39 -2.69 26.52
CA THR A 3 -10.72 -2.19 25.30
C THR A 3 -11.44 -0.97 24.69
N GLY A 4 -12.63 -0.61 25.23
CA GLY A 4 -13.52 0.40 24.66
C GLY A 4 -14.29 -0.08 23.42
N PHE A 5 -14.17 -1.37 23.10
CA PHE A 5 -14.86 -2.01 21.98
C PHE A 5 -15.86 -3.05 22.48
N ASP A 6 -16.98 -3.16 21.78
CA ASP A 6 -17.96 -4.20 21.94
C ASP A 6 -17.46 -5.48 21.24
N GLY A 7 -17.32 -6.57 22.02
CA GLY A 7 -16.81 -7.85 21.52
C GLY A 7 -17.70 -8.47 20.44
N GLU A 8 -19.01 -8.37 20.57
CA GLU A 8 -19.94 -8.91 19.57
C GLU A 8 -19.82 -8.17 18.23
N ARG A 9 -19.58 -6.87 18.27
CA ARG A 9 -19.33 -6.08 17.04
C ARG A 9 -17.98 -6.42 16.40
N LEU A 10 -16.94 -6.68 17.19
CA LEU A 10 -15.66 -7.14 16.66
C LEU A 10 -15.79 -8.53 16.03
N GLN A 11 -16.59 -9.41 16.60
CA GLN A 11 -16.84 -10.73 16.04
C GLN A 11 -17.46 -10.65 14.63
N ARG A 12 -18.34 -9.69 14.36
CA ARG A 12 -18.90 -9.49 13.01
C ARG A 12 -17.83 -9.21 11.94
N VAL A 13 -16.70 -8.62 12.35
CA VAL A 13 -15.57 -8.36 11.44
C VAL A 13 -14.87 -9.66 11.09
N THR A 14 -14.64 -10.55 12.05
CA THR A 14 -14.03 -11.87 11.78
C THR A 14 -14.95 -12.72 10.92
N GLU A 15 -16.25 -12.77 11.24
CA GLU A 15 -17.27 -13.49 10.46
C GLU A 15 -17.35 -12.98 9.00
N LEU A 16 -17.16 -11.67 8.80
CA LEU A 16 -17.10 -11.10 7.45
C LEU A 16 -15.87 -11.63 6.68
N CYS A 17 -14.68 -11.64 7.30
CA CYS A 17 -13.48 -12.18 6.68
C CYS A 17 -13.65 -13.66 6.33
N ASP A 18 -14.14 -14.47 7.26
CA ASP A 18 -14.38 -15.91 7.06
C ASP A 18 -15.37 -16.15 5.92
N ARG A 19 -16.46 -15.40 5.88
CA ARG A 19 -17.45 -15.51 4.81
C ARG A 19 -16.85 -15.21 3.43
N TYR A 20 -16.02 -14.15 3.29
CA TYR A 20 -15.39 -13.83 2.00
C TYR A 20 -14.41 -14.90 1.53
N VAL A 21 -13.73 -15.56 2.46
CA VAL A 21 -12.84 -16.69 2.15
C VAL A 21 -13.66 -17.92 1.81
N ASN A 22 -14.67 -18.27 2.60
CA ASN A 22 -15.53 -19.43 2.39
C ASN A 22 -16.35 -19.33 1.09
N ASP A 23 -16.75 -18.12 0.71
CA ASP A 23 -17.43 -17.83 -0.56
C ASP A 23 -16.44 -17.81 -1.76
N ASN A 24 -15.15 -18.14 -1.57
CA ASN A 24 -14.09 -18.11 -2.56
C ASN A 24 -13.91 -16.73 -3.24
N LYS A 25 -14.26 -15.64 -2.57
CA LYS A 25 -14.01 -14.26 -3.08
C LYS A 25 -12.55 -13.88 -2.96
N PHE A 26 -11.88 -14.36 -1.91
CA PHE A 26 -10.45 -14.21 -1.68
C PHE A 26 -9.85 -15.55 -1.23
N PRO A 27 -8.61 -15.87 -1.63
CA PRO A 27 -7.92 -17.07 -1.15
C PRO A 27 -7.59 -17.01 0.34
N CYS A 28 -7.35 -15.80 0.84
CA CYS A 28 -7.04 -15.54 2.25
C CYS A 28 -7.36 -14.09 2.63
N ALA A 29 -7.49 -13.87 3.93
CA ALA A 29 -7.65 -12.55 4.52
C ALA A 29 -6.93 -12.46 5.85
N GLN A 30 -6.34 -11.31 6.14
CA GLN A 30 -5.78 -10.99 7.46
C GLN A 30 -6.24 -9.61 7.87
N ILE A 31 -6.72 -9.50 9.11
CA ILE A 31 -7.12 -8.22 9.68
C ILE A 31 -6.50 -8.02 11.05
N GLN A 32 -6.09 -6.80 11.32
CA GLN A 32 -5.71 -6.34 12.65
C GLN A 32 -6.33 -4.99 12.91
N ILE A 33 -6.96 -4.86 14.07
CA ILE A 33 -7.47 -3.57 14.57
C ILE A 33 -6.69 -3.21 15.82
N SER A 34 -6.18 -2.00 15.83
CA SER A 34 -5.45 -1.44 16.97
C SER A 34 -6.15 -0.17 17.46
N HIS A 35 -6.22 0.01 18.78
CA HIS A 35 -6.77 1.20 19.41
C HIS A 35 -5.86 1.66 20.55
N ARG A 36 -5.44 2.93 20.51
CA ARG A 36 -4.54 3.53 21.52
C ARG A 36 -3.29 2.68 21.76
N GLY A 37 -2.66 2.20 20.68
CA GLY A 37 -1.44 1.40 20.70
C GLY A 37 -1.62 -0.06 21.12
N LYS A 38 -2.87 -0.53 21.36
CA LYS A 38 -3.16 -1.93 21.72
C LYS A 38 -3.91 -2.62 20.61
N VAL A 39 -3.51 -3.85 20.26
CA VAL A 39 -4.26 -4.70 19.35
C VAL A 39 -5.53 -5.18 20.06
N VAL A 40 -6.69 -4.87 19.49
CA VAL A 40 -8.02 -5.25 20.02
C VAL A 40 -8.65 -6.39 19.23
N LEU A 41 -8.21 -6.58 17.97
CA LEU A 41 -8.58 -7.72 17.13
C LEU A 41 -7.39 -8.10 16.25
N ARG A 42 -7.16 -9.41 16.14
CA ARG A 42 -6.31 -10.01 15.11
C ARG A 42 -6.98 -11.28 14.62
N HIS A 43 -7.12 -11.42 13.30
CA HIS A 43 -7.74 -12.57 12.68
C HIS A 43 -7.10 -12.88 11.34
N THR A 44 -6.94 -14.17 11.04
CA THR A 44 -6.46 -14.68 9.76
C THR A 44 -7.39 -15.78 9.29
N ALA A 45 -7.70 -15.79 7.99
CA ALA A 45 -8.56 -16.80 7.38
C ALA A 45 -7.98 -17.21 6.01
N GLY A 46 -8.21 -18.45 5.63
CA GLY A 46 -7.88 -18.98 4.30
C GLY A 46 -6.47 -19.49 4.13
N LYS A 47 -6.08 -19.64 2.86
CA LYS A 47 -4.84 -20.31 2.45
C LYS A 47 -3.83 -19.30 1.90
N ALA A 48 -2.58 -19.41 2.37
CA ALA A 48 -1.46 -18.66 1.79
C ALA A 48 -1.05 -19.23 0.42
N ASP A 49 -1.37 -20.49 0.20
CA ASP A 49 -1.07 -21.19 -1.04
C ASP A 49 -2.21 -22.17 -1.34
N MET A 50 -2.91 -21.93 -2.44
CA MET A 50 -4.06 -22.72 -2.85
C MET A 50 -3.68 -24.08 -3.44
N GLU A 51 -2.49 -24.22 -4.03
CA GLU A 51 -2.02 -25.45 -4.64
C GLU A 51 -1.60 -26.48 -3.59
N THR A 52 -0.84 -26.03 -2.59
CA THR A 52 -0.36 -26.89 -1.49
C THR A 52 -1.35 -26.99 -0.34
N GLY A 53 -2.38 -26.13 -0.31
CA GLY A 53 -3.35 -26.05 0.79
C GLY A 53 -2.78 -25.45 2.08
N ARG A 54 -1.61 -24.81 2.04
CA ARG A 54 -0.94 -24.21 3.20
C ARG A 54 -1.76 -23.05 3.77
N ASP A 55 -2.04 -23.13 5.06
CA ASP A 55 -2.81 -22.08 5.77
C ASP A 55 -2.07 -20.73 5.81
N LEU A 56 -2.84 -19.64 5.84
CA LEU A 56 -2.30 -18.32 6.09
C LEU A 56 -1.84 -18.21 7.53
N HIS A 57 -0.58 -17.84 7.73
CA HIS A 57 -0.01 -17.61 9.05
C HIS A 57 -0.10 -16.13 9.43
N GLU A 58 -0.24 -15.83 10.73
CA GLU A 58 -0.36 -14.44 11.22
C GLU A 58 0.84 -13.54 10.88
N ASN A 59 2.02 -14.12 10.69
CA ASN A 59 3.24 -13.42 10.30
C ASN A 59 3.50 -13.45 8.77
N ALA A 60 2.47 -13.71 7.96
CA ALA A 60 2.60 -13.71 6.52
C ALA A 60 2.99 -12.32 5.99
N ILE A 61 3.86 -12.32 4.97
CA ILE A 61 4.31 -11.10 4.30
C ILE A 61 3.43 -10.87 3.07
N PHE A 62 2.81 -9.70 3.02
CA PHE A 62 1.95 -9.29 1.90
C PHE A 62 2.64 -8.26 1.02
N ARG A 63 2.42 -8.36 -0.29
CA ARG A 63 2.73 -7.27 -1.22
C ARG A 63 1.66 -6.21 -1.09
N ILE A 64 2.02 -5.02 -0.65
CA ILE A 64 1.08 -3.92 -0.38
C ILE A 64 0.91 -2.95 -1.55
N TYR A 65 1.62 -3.19 -2.66
CA TYR A 65 1.54 -2.40 -3.90
C TYR A 65 1.57 -0.88 -3.63
N SER A 66 0.57 -0.14 -4.12
CA SER A 66 0.49 1.32 -3.99
C SER A 66 0.38 1.84 -2.55
N MET A 67 0.05 0.99 -1.59
CA MET A 67 0.11 1.35 -0.16
C MET A 67 1.55 1.58 0.34
N THR A 68 2.55 1.24 -0.48
CA THR A 68 3.96 1.62 -0.25
C THR A 68 4.18 3.12 -0.40
N LYS A 69 3.37 3.84 -1.22
CA LYS A 69 3.54 5.28 -1.46
C LYS A 69 3.57 6.13 -0.19
N PRO A 70 2.62 6.00 0.76
CA PRO A 70 2.69 6.75 2.01
C PRO A 70 3.98 6.52 2.79
N LEU A 71 4.48 5.28 2.83
CA LEU A 71 5.72 4.96 3.54
C LEU A 71 6.93 5.66 2.90
N THR A 72 7.02 5.61 1.57
CA THR A 72 8.07 6.31 0.81
C THR A 72 7.96 7.83 0.99
N SER A 73 6.75 8.38 0.96
CA SER A 73 6.51 9.81 1.17
C SER A 73 6.92 10.25 2.57
N ILE A 74 6.62 9.47 3.61
CA ILE A 74 7.05 9.78 4.98
C ILE A 74 8.58 9.76 5.08
N ALA A 75 9.25 8.78 4.47
CA ALA A 75 10.71 8.73 4.44
C ALA A 75 11.31 9.97 3.75
N LEU A 76 10.71 10.42 2.65
CA LEU A 76 11.11 11.64 1.95
C LEU A 76 10.87 12.88 2.84
N MET A 77 9.73 12.98 3.53
CA MET A 77 9.43 14.10 4.42
C MET A 77 10.40 14.20 5.61
N GLN A 78 10.98 13.09 6.06
CA GLN A 78 12.06 13.14 7.06
C GLN A 78 13.33 13.84 6.53
N LEU A 79 13.59 13.76 5.21
CA LEU A 79 14.68 14.51 4.58
C LEU A 79 14.33 15.99 4.44
N TYR A 80 13.07 16.30 4.12
CA TYR A 80 12.55 17.66 4.11
C TYR A 80 12.69 18.33 5.50
N GLU A 81 12.31 17.66 6.58
CA GLU A 81 12.49 18.16 7.95
C GLU A 81 13.94 18.44 8.32
N LYS A 82 14.90 17.75 7.67
CA LYS A 82 16.34 18.01 7.80
C LYS A 82 16.86 19.15 6.91
N GLY A 83 15.97 19.77 6.13
CA GLY A 83 16.33 20.85 5.21
C GLY A 83 17.16 20.42 4.00
N LEU A 84 17.09 19.13 3.61
CA LEU A 84 17.89 18.60 2.51
C LEU A 84 17.28 18.91 1.13
N PHE A 85 16.01 19.25 1.08
CA PHE A 85 15.32 19.73 -0.12
C PHE A 85 14.11 20.58 0.26
N LEU A 86 13.58 21.32 -0.72
CA LEU A 86 12.31 22.05 -0.63
C LEU A 86 11.26 21.37 -1.50
N LEU A 87 9.97 21.54 -1.20
CA LEU A 87 8.89 20.96 -2.00
C LEU A 87 8.81 21.57 -3.41
N GLU A 88 9.32 22.78 -3.57
CA GLU A 88 9.40 23.50 -4.86
C GLU A 88 10.67 23.16 -5.67
N ASP A 89 11.61 22.39 -5.09
CA ASP A 89 12.77 21.94 -5.81
C ASP A 89 12.37 21.05 -6.99
N LYS A 90 12.96 21.29 -8.15
CA LYS A 90 12.75 20.45 -9.32
C LYS A 90 13.42 19.11 -9.13
N VAL A 91 12.81 18.06 -9.67
CA VAL A 91 13.34 16.68 -9.58
C VAL A 91 14.72 16.57 -10.23
N ASP A 92 14.96 17.29 -11.34
CA ASP A 92 16.24 17.28 -12.06
C ASP A 92 17.42 17.82 -11.24
N LYS A 93 17.15 18.58 -10.18
CA LYS A 93 18.18 19.01 -9.22
C LYS A 93 18.86 17.81 -8.53
N PHE A 94 18.13 16.71 -8.35
CA PHE A 94 18.59 15.50 -7.67
C PHE A 94 18.78 14.32 -8.62
N LEU A 95 17.99 14.27 -9.68
CA LEU A 95 17.97 13.23 -10.70
C LEU A 95 18.07 13.87 -12.08
N PRO A 96 19.30 14.13 -12.58
CA PRO A 96 19.52 14.83 -13.85
C PRO A 96 18.84 14.19 -15.07
N GLU A 97 18.51 12.88 -14.99
CA GLU A 97 17.78 12.15 -16.02
C GLU A 97 16.38 12.74 -16.29
N PHE A 98 15.84 13.52 -15.36
CA PHE A 98 14.53 14.17 -15.48
C PHE A 98 14.59 15.61 -16.01
N SER A 99 15.76 16.07 -16.51
CA SER A 99 15.94 17.44 -17.00
C SER A 99 15.15 17.75 -18.28
N ASP A 100 14.85 16.73 -19.10
CA ASP A 100 14.07 16.87 -20.34
C ASP A 100 12.87 15.90 -20.36
N PRO A 101 11.85 16.13 -19.51
CA PRO A 101 10.69 15.26 -19.48
C PRO A 101 9.86 15.37 -20.75
N GLN A 102 9.50 14.23 -21.30
CA GLN A 102 8.67 14.11 -22.51
C GLN A 102 7.27 13.66 -22.18
N VAL A 103 6.29 14.21 -22.90
CA VAL A 103 4.87 13.86 -22.76
C VAL A 103 4.45 13.04 -23.96
N LEU A 104 3.85 11.88 -23.74
CA LEU A 104 3.24 11.05 -24.77
C LEU A 104 1.97 11.72 -25.29
N ILE A 105 1.94 12.05 -26.59
CA ILE A 105 0.81 12.67 -27.26
C ILE A 105 0.12 11.76 -28.29
N GLY A 106 0.69 10.60 -28.59
CA GLY A 106 0.13 9.61 -29.50
C GLY A 106 1.12 8.49 -29.85
N GLY A 107 0.76 7.69 -30.85
CA GLY A 107 1.58 6.56 -31.28
C GLY A 107 1.32 5.27 -30.50
N SER A 108 2.24 4.33 -30.60
CA SER A 108 2.21 3.04 -29.89
C SER A 108 3.39 2.94 -28.92
N TYR A 109 3.39 1.91 -28.07
CA TYR A 109 4.51 1.64 -27.18
C TYR A 109 5.87 1.49 -27.91
N LEU A 110 5.85 0.92 -29.15
CA LEU A 110 7.06 0.75 -29.95
C LEU A 110 7.44 2.00 -30.75
N ASN A 111 6.48 2.86 -31.05
CA ASN A 111 6.66 4.11 -31.81
C ASN A 111 5.87 5.22 -31.14
N PRO A 112 6.33 5.71 -29.98
CA PRO A 112 5.65 6.79 -29.27
C PRO A 112 5.87 8.13 -29.99
N VAL A 113 4.82 8.95 -30.07
CA VAL A 113 4.92 10.35 -30.49
C VAL A 113 4.98 11.19 -29.23
N LEU A 114 6.11 11.88 -29.04
CA LEU A 114 6.42 12.64 -27.85
C LEU A 114 6.49 14.13 -28.14
N ARG A 115 6.25 14.95 -27.13
CA ARG A 115 6.59 16.38 -27.13
C ARG A 115 7.26 16.74 -25.79
N PRO A 116 8.11 17.78 -25.75
CA PRO A 116 8.66 18.29 -24.50
C PRO A 116 7.54 18.68 -23.51
N ALA A 117 7.74 18.43 -22.23
CA ALA A 117 6.84 18.93 -21.18
C ALA A 117 6.92 20.46 -21.11
N GLN A 118 5.79 21.11 -20.81
CA GLN A 118 5.73 22.58 -20.66
C GLN A 118 6.11 23.02 -19.25
N THR A 119 5.99 22.12 -18.29
CA THR A 119 6.35 22.35 -16.88
C THR A 119 7.39 21.33 -16.46
N PRO A 120 8.38 21.74 -15.65
CA PRO A 120 9.34 20.81 -15.08
C PRO A 120 8.66 19.85 -14.10
N LEU A 121 9.29 18.71 -13.87
CA LEU A 121 8.92 17.78 -12.81
C LEU A 121 9.44 18.24 -11.45
#